data_d0c42a015d749c31b56386d424af2c25
#
_entry.id   d0c42a015d749c31b56386d424af2c25
#
_cell.length_a   1.000
_cell.length_b   1.000
_cell.length_c   1.000
_cell.angle_alpha   90.00
_cell.angle_beta   90.00
_cell.angle_gamma   90.00
#
_symmetry.space_group_name_H-M   'P 1'
#
loop_
_entity.id
_entity.type
_entity.pdbx_description
1 polymer ?
#
loop_
_entity_poly.entity_id
_entity_poly.type
_entity_poly.pdbx_seq_one_letter_code
_entity_poly.pdbx_strand_id
1 'polypeptide(L)'
;MTSVNYKNFTDKELKDQGNKQFAARNFDAAIDSYTLAIVKNSNVPHYYTNRALCYLNQKRWPQAVQDARQALEKDPNLVKGHFYLGRYSCN
;
A
#
# COMPACT_ATOMS: atom_id res chain seq x y z
N MET A 1 15.76 22.60 7.64
CA MET A 1 15.20 21.46 6.99
C MET A 1 13.72 21.66 6.69
N THR A 2 13.36 21.38 5.50
CA THR A 2 11.96 21.58 5.10
C THR A 2 11.16 20.30 5.29
N SER A 3 10.05 20.43 5.94
CA SER A 3 9.09 19.34 5.98
C SER A 3 8.28 19.35 4.68
N VAL A 4 7.98 18.18 4.19
CA VAL A 4 7.16 18.05 3.00
C VAL A 4 5.72 18.32 3.37
N ASN A 5 5.07 19.21 2.62
CA ASN A 5 3.68 19.52 2.85
C ASN A 5 2.80 18.64 1.97
N TYR A 6 2.36 17.52 2.50
CA TYR A 6 1.55 16.55 1.75
C TYR A 6 0.12 17.03 1.49
N LYS A 7 -0.29 18.15 2.07
CA LYS A 7 -1.63 18.69 1.83
C LYS A 7 -1.88 18.99 0.36
N ASN A 8 -0.83 19.41 -0.35
CA ASN A 8 -0.95 19.80 -1.75
C ASN A 8 -0.68 18.66 -2.72
N PHE A 9 -0.39 17.47 -2.20
CA PHE A 9 -0.14 16.31 -3.04
C PHE A 9 -1.46 15.64 -3.39
N THR A 10 -1.60 15.22 -4.64
CA THR A 10 -2.71 14.34 -5.02
C THR A 10 -2.42 12.93 -4.53
N ASP A 11 -3.48 12.10 -4.47
CA ASP A 11 -3.31 10.69 -4.14
C ASP A 11 -2.35 10.02 -5.12
N LYS A 12 -2.42 10.38 -6.40
CA LYS A 12 -1.51 9.80 -7.41
C LYS A 12 -0.07 10.21 -7.19
N GLU A 13 0.16 11.46 -6.82
CA GLU A 13 1.51 11.93 -6.51
C GLU A 13 2.07 11.20 -5.30
N LEU A 14 1.26 10.97 -4.30
CA LEU A 14 1.68 10.22 -3.12
C LEU A 14 1.98 8.77 -3.46
N LYS A 15 1.16 8.16 -4.31
CA LYS A 15 1.44 6.81 -4.80
C LYS A 15 2.78 6.75 -5.54
N ASP A 16 3.03 7.71 -6.42
CA ASP A 16 4.29 7.76 -7.15
C ASP A 16 5.47 7.93 -6.22
N GLN A 17 5.33 8.75 -5.19
CA GLN A 17 6.38 8.92 -4.19
C GLN A 17 6.61 7.60 -3.44
N GLY A 18 5.54 6.93 -3.06
CA GLY A 18 5.64 5.61 -2.43
C GLY A 18 6.36 4.60 -3.31
N ASN A 19 6.06 4.62 -4.61
CA ASN A 19 6.73 3.72 -5.56
C ASN A 19 8.22 3.98 -5.63
N LYS A 20 8.64 5.24 -5.61
CA LYS A 20 10.06 5.59 -5.60
C LYS A 20 10.74 5.13 -4.31
N GLN A 21 10.07 5.31 -3.20
CA GLN A 21 10.60 4.89 -1.90
C GLN A 21 10.68 3.37 -1.82
N PHE A 22 9.69 2.68 -2.36
CA PHE A 22 9.72 1.22 -2.46
C PHE A 22 10.91 0.75 -3.28
N ALA A 23 11.13 1.37 -4.44
CA ALA A 23 12.26 1.01 -5.31
C ALA A 23 13.60 1.24 -4.60
N ALA A 24 13.67 2.23 -3.74
CA ALA A 24 14.86 2.51 -2.93
C ALA A 24 14.93 1.60 -1.70
N ARG A 25 13.98 0.68 -1.53
CA ARG A 25 13.86 -0.23 -0.41
C ARG A 25 13.63 0.49 0.92
N ASN A 26 13.09 1.69 0.86
CA ASN A 26 12.70 2.46 2.05
C ASN A 26 11.23 2.16 2.33
N PHE A 27 10.98 1.00 2.92
CA PHE A 27 9.61 0.50 3.05
C PHE A 27 8.78 1.30 4.06
N ASP A 28 9.38 1.78 5.14
CA ASP A 28 8.65 2.59 6.10
C ASP A 28 8.14 3.87 5.46
N ALA A 29 8.99 4.55 4.69
CA ALA A 29 8.59 5.77 4.02
C ALA A 29 7.52 5.48 2.95
N ALA A 30 7.67 4.37 2.23
CA ALA A 30 6.68 3.98 1.21
C ALA A 30 5.32 3.71 1.87
N ILE A 31 5.31 3.03 3.02
CA ILE A 31 4.07 2.78 3.75
C ILE A 31 3.40 4.10 4.11
N ASP A 32 4.16 5.08 4.59
CA ASP A 32 3.61 6.39 4.93
C ASP A 32 3.00 7.07 3.71
N SER A 33 3.69 7.03 2.58
CA SER A 33 3.18 7.66 1.35
C SER A 33 1.92 6.99 0.85
N TYR A 34 1.87 5.66 0.84
CA TYR A 34 0.66 4.93 0.44
C TYR A 34 -0.48 5.18 1.43
N THR A 35 -0.17 5.27 2.72
CA THR A 35 -1.19 5.56 3.73
C THR A 35 -1.83 6.92 3.46
N LEU A 36 -1.03 7.93 3.15
CA LEU A 36 -1.55 9.25 2.81
C LEU A 36 -2.36 9.22 1.52
N ALA A 37 -1.93 8.43 0.55
CA ALA A 37 -2.71 8.26 -0.69
C ALA A 37 -4.09 7.67 -0.38
N ILE A 38 -4.14 6.69 0.51
CA ILE A 38 -5.40 6.07 0.93
C ILE A 38 -6.29 7.09 1.66
N VAL A 39 -5.68 7.92 2.51
CA VAL A 39 -6.44 8.96 3.21
C VAL A 39 -7.10 9.91 2.21
N LYS A 40 -6.41 10.24 1.14
CA LYS A 40 -6.96 11.15 0.13
C LYS A 40 -7.96 10.46 -0.80
N ASN A 41 -7.79 9.17 -1.06
CA ASN A 41 -8.71 8.42 -1.92
C ASN A 41 -8.68 6.96 -1.50
N SER A 42 -9.62 6.56 -0.66
CA SER A 42 -9.68 5.22 -0.09
C SER A 42 -10.26 4.17 -1.03
N ASN A 43 -10.64 4.56 -2.26
CA ASN A 43 -11.32 3.64 -3.18
C ASN A 43 -10.41 3.07 -4.27
N VAL A 44 -9.11 3.28 -4.18
CA VAL A 44 -8.15 2.76 -5.16
C VAL A 44 -7.51 1.48 -4.60
N PRO A 45 -7.86 0.31 -5.15
CA PRO A 45 -7.36 -0.96 -4.60
C PRO A 45 -5.83 -1.06 -4.61
N HIS A 46 -5.19 -0.50 -5.62
CA HIS A 46 -3.74 -0.61 -5.76
C HIS A 46 -2.96 0.06 -4.63
N TYR A 47 -3.53 1.07 -3.98
CA TYR A 47 -2.85 1.70 -2.84
C TYR A 47 -2.70 0.70 -1.69
N TYR A 48 -3.74 -0.12 -1.49
CA TYR A 48 -3.71 -1.15 -0.46
C TYR A 48 -2.75 -2.28 -0.83
N THR A 49 -2.74 -2.74 -2.09
CA THR A 49 -1.83 -3.81 -2.49
C THR A 49 -0.38 -3.34 -2.46
N ASN A 50 -0.13 -2.10 -2.83
CA ASN A 50 1.23 -1.54 -2.76
C ASN A 50 1.72 -1.48 -1.31
N ARG A 51 0.85 -1.06 -0.39
CA ARG A 51 1.21 -1.04 1.03
C ARG A 51 1.38 -2.45 1.56
N ALA A 52 0.51 -3.37 1.15
CA ALA A 52 0.66 -4.78 1.52
C ALA A 52 2.02 -5.33 1.12
N LEU A 53 2.48 -4.98 -0.07
CA LEU A 53 3.78 -5.43 -0.54
C LEU A 53 4.91 -4.90 0.34
N CYS A 54 4.80 -3.67 0.81
CA CYS A 54 5.75 -3.12 1.78
C CYS A 54 5.77 -3.95 3.06
N TYR A 55 4.58 -4.26 3.58
CA TYR A 55 4.47 -5.07 4.80
C TYR A 55 5.06 -6.46 4.60
N LEU A 56 4.83 -7.07 3.42
CA LEU A 56 5.43 -8.37 3.10
C LEU A 56 6.94 -8.33 3.15
N ASN A 57 7.53 -7.27 2.61
CA ASN A 57 8.98 -7.11 2.64
C ASN A 57 9.52 -6.93 4.05
N GLN A 58 8.69 -6.44 4.96
CA GLN A 58 9.04 -6.28 6.38
C GLN A 58 8.62 -7.49 7.21
N LYS A 59 8.05 -8.52 6.58
CA LYS A 59 7.55 -9.71 7.26
C LYS A 59 6.45 -9.39 8.27
N ARG A 60 5.68 -8.34 8.00
CA ARG A 60 4.54 -7.94 8.82
C ARG A 60 3.28 -8.53 8.23
N TRP A 61 3.12 -9.84 8.43
CA TRP A 61 2.09 -10.63 7.74
C TRP A 61 0.65 -10.20 8.05
N PRO A 62 0.28 -9.95 9.32
CA PRO A 62 -1.11 -9.55 9.60
C PRO A 62 -1.51 -8.27 8.88
N GLN A 63 -0.61 -7.30 8.84
CA GLN A 63 -0.89 -6.03 8.17
C GLN A 63 -1.02 -6.23 6.66
N ALA A 64 -0.17 -7.08 6.10
CA ALA A 64 -0.21 -7.38 4.66
C ALA A 64 -1.53 -8.05 4.28
N VAL A 65 -1.98 -9.01 5.07
CA VAL A 65 -3.25 -9.70 4.83
C VAL A 65 -4.41 -8.72 4.93
N GLN A 66 -4.39 -7.85 5.93
CA GLN A 66 -5.45 -6.87 6.11
C GLN A 66 -5.56 -5.94 4.90
N ASP A 67 -4.43 -5.47 4.38
CA ASP A 67 -4.44 -4.59 3.21
C ASP A 67 -4.89 -5.34 1.96
N ALA A 68 -4.51 -6.60 1.81
CA ALA A 68 -4.98 -7.41 0.69
C ALA A 68 -6.51 -7.56 0.74
N ARG A 69 -7.07 -7.76 1.92
CA ARG A 69 -8.53 -7.85 2.08
C ARG A 69 -9.20 -6.52 1.74
N GLN A 70 -8.61 -5.41 2.16
CA GLN A 70 -9.14 -4.09 1.82
C GLN A 70 -9.16 -3.88 0.31
N ALA A 71 -8.09 -4.28 -0.37
CA ALA A 71 -8.03 -4.17 -1.82
C ALA A 71 -9.13 -4.98 -2.49
N LEU A 72 -9.39 -6.20 -1.99
CA LEU A 72 -10.43 -7.05 -2.56
C LEU A 72 -11.83 -6.53 -2.28
N GLU A 73 -12.03 -5.79 -1.19
CA GLU A 73 -13.31 -5.12 -0.95
C GLU A 73 -13.59 -4.06 -2.00
N LYS A 74 -12.53 -3.37 -2.46
CA LYS A 74 -12.67 -2.34 -3.48
C LYS A 74 -12.77 -2.94 -4.88
N ASP A 75 -12.10 -4.05 -5.11
CA ASP A 75 -12.09 -4.74 -6.41
C ASP A 75 -12.00 -6.25 -6.17
N PRO A 76 -13.15 -6.95 -6.13
CA PRO A 76 -13.16 -8.41 -5.87
C PRO A 76 -12.41 -9.24 -6.92
N ASN A 77 -12.16 -8.66 -8.09
CA ASN A 77 -11.46 -9.37 -9.17
C ASN A 77 -9.95 -9.10 -9.19
N LEU A 78 -9.44 -8.44 -8.15
CA LEU A 78 -8.04 -8.05 -8.11
C LEU A 78 -7.16 -9.27 -7.84
N VAL A 79 -6.39 -9.68 -8.85
CA VAL A 79 -5.57 -10.90 -8.77
C VAL A 79 -4.50 -10.79 -7.69
N LYS A 80 -3.85 -9.64 -7.56
CA LYS A 80 -2.80 -9.45 -6.54
C LYS A 80 -3.34 -9.63 -5.14
N GLY A 81 -4.55 -9.12 -4.85
CA GLY A 81 -5.16 -9.26 -3.54
C GLY A 81 -5.40 -10.71 -3.19
N HIS A 82 -5.95 -11.47 -4.13
CA HIS A 82 -6.18 -12.90 -3.93
C HIS A 82 -4.87 -13.65 -3.73
N PHE A 83 -3.85 -13.32 -4.52
CA PHE A 83 -2.54 -13.94 -4.38
C PHE A 83 -1.97 -13.73 -2.98
N TYR A 84 -2.00 -12.49 -2.49
CA TYR A 84 -1.46 -12.19 -1.16
C TYR A 84 -2.21 -12.93 -0.06
N LEU A 85 -3.54 -12.97 -0.14
CA LEU A 85 -4.33 -13.70 0.84
C LEU A 85 -4.03 -15.19 0.79
N GLY A 86 -3.97 -15.77 -0.42
CA GLY A 86 -3.70 -17.19 -0.58
C GLY A 86 -2.33 -17.57 -0.03
N ARG A 87 -1.36 -16.68 -0.19
CA ARG A 87 0.00 -16.95 0.27
C ARG A 87 0.11 -17.06 1.79
N TYR A 88 -0.72 -16.32 2.53
CA TYR A 88 -0.60 -16.24 3.98
C TYR A 88 -1.79 -16.79 4.75
N SER A 89 -2.86 -17.12 4.07
CA SER A 89 -4.05 -17.66 4.74
C SER A 89 -4.20 -19.18 4.56
N CYS A 90 -3.32 -19.79 3.81
CA CYS A 90 -3.38 -21.24 3.56
C CYS A 90 -2.56 -22.05 4.55
N ASN A 91 -2.15 -21.47 5.61
CA ASN A 91 -1.36 -22.21 6.58
C ASN A 91 -2.24 -22.93 7.57
#